data_42b8fa593aa3920c029d387935150c46
#
_entry.id   42b8fa593aa3920c029d387935150c46
#
_cell.length_a   1.000
_cell.length_b   1.000
_cell.length_c   1.000
_cell.angle_alpha   90.00
_cell.angle_beta   90.00
_cell.angle_gamma   90.00
#
_symmetry.space_group_name_H-M   'P 1'
#
loop_
_entity.id
_entity.type
_entity.pdbx_description
1 polymer ?
#
loop_
_entity_poly.entity_id
_entity_poly.type
_entity_poly.pdbx_seq_one_letter_code
_entity_poly.pdbx_strand_id
1 'polypeptide(L)'
;MKKLLTVATTLLTMMLAFPAAAQFAKPEDAIKYRKASFTILGAHFGRVGAMATGKTPYDAKAAAENADIAAAMSKLHWASF
;
A
#
# COMPACT_ATOMS: atom_id res chain seq x y z
N MET A 1 -14.54 -11.51 -34.56
CA MET A 1 -14.09 -12.03 -33.26
C MET A 1 -12.71 -11.52 -32.84
N LYS A 2 -11.70 -11.62 -33.72
CA LYS A 2 -10.34 -11.16 -33.39
C LYS A 2 -10.27 -9.66 -33.06
N LYS A 3 -11.05 -8.81 -33.74
CA LYS A 3 -11.09 -7.37 -33.48
C LYS A 3 -11.69 -7.04 -32.11
N LEU A 4 -12.72 -7.79 -31.67
CA LEU A 4 -13.36 -7.59 -30.38
C LEU A 4 -12.40 -7.97 -29.21
N LEU A 5 -11.65 -9.05 -29.38
CA LEU A 5 -10.66 -9.48 -28.38
C LEU A 5 -9.53 -8.46 -28.26
N THR A 6 -9.06 -7.88 -29.36
CA THR A 6 -8.03 -6.87 -29.36
C THR A 6 -8.47 -5.60 -28.65
N VAL A 7 -9.72 -5.15 -28.89
CA VAL A 7 -10.28 -3.97 -28.23
C VAL A 7 -10.41 -4.20 -26.71
N ALA A 8 -10.90 -5.35 -26.30
CA ALA A 8 -11.04 -5.69 -24.88
C ALA A 8 -9.69 -5.72 -24.18
N THR A 9 -8.65 -6.27 -24.80
CA THR A 9 -7.30 -6.30 -24.26
C THR A 9 -6.72 -4.90 -24.13
N THR A 10 -6.93 -4.02 -25.14
CA THR A 10 -6.47 -2.64 -25.12
C THR A 10 -7.12 -1.87 -23.96
N LEU A 11 -8.43 -2.00 -23.77
CA LEU A 11 -9.16 -1.34 -22.69
C LEU A 11 -8.63 -1.77 -21.32
N LEU A 12 -8.41 -3.07 -21.12
CA LEU A 12 -7.86 -3.60 -19.87
C LEU A 12 -6.46 -3.04 -19.59
N THR A 13 -5.60 -2.96 -20.60
CA THR A 13 -4.26 -2.38 -20.47
C THR A 13 -4.33 -0.90 -20.10
N MET A 14 -5.24 -0.14 -20.69
CA MET A 14 -5.43 1.27 -20.36
C MET A 14 -5.87 1.46 -18.90
N MET A 15 -6.77 0.61 -18.38
CA MET A 15 -7.20 0.67 -16.98
C MET A 15 -6.04 0.42 -16.02
N LEU A 16 -5.14 -0.51 -16.36
CA LEU A 16 -3.96 -0.81 -15.55
C LEU A 16 -2.88 0.27 -15.61
N ALA A 17 -2.89 1.09 -16.67
CA ALA A 17 -1.91 2.15 -16.89
C ALA A 17 -2.26 3.48 -16.19
N PHE A 18 -3.45 3.61 -15.59
CA PHE A 18 -3.83 4.84 -14.88
C PHE A 18 -2.93 5.06 -13.66
N PRO A 19 -2.42 6.31 -13.45
CA PRO A 19 -1.72 6.65 -12.22
C PRO A 19 -2.62 6.42 -11.00
N ALA A 20 -2.04 5.99 -9.88
CA ALA A 20 -2.79 5.76 -8.65
C ALA A 20 -3.52 7.03 -8.18
N ALA A 21 -2.93 8.22 -8.39
CA ALA A 21 -3.56 9.50 -8.05
C ALA A 21 -4.88 9.73 -8.81
N ALA A 22 -5.03 9.19 -10.03
CA ALA A 22 -6.24 9.30 -10.81
C ALA A 22 -7.39 8.42 -10.28
N GLN A 23 -7.11 7.49 -9.35
CA GLN A 23 -8.13 6.68 -8.69
C GLN A 23 -8.96 7.48 -7.70
N PHE A 24 -8.48 8.64 -7.28
CA PHE A 24 -9.16 9.49 -6.30
C PHE A 24 -9.86 10.64 -7.03
N ALA A 25 -11.17 10.79 -6.79
CA ALA A 25 -11.96 11.86 -7.39
C ALA A 25 -11.54 13.25 -6.89
N LYS A 26 -10.97 13.34 -5.69
CA LYS A 26 -10.57 14.59 -5.05
C LYS A 26 -9.16 14.49 -4.50
N PRO A 27 -8.34 15.57 -4.60
CA PRO A 27 -7.01 15.60 -3.99
C PRO A 27 -7.01 15.32 -2.49
N GLU A 28 -8.06 15.75 -1.77
CA GLU A 28 -8.19 15.51 -0.33
C GLU A 28 -8.27 14.02 0.00
N ASP A 29 -8.88 13.23 -0.86
CA ASP A 29 -8.99 11.78 -0.66
C ASP A 29 -7.64 11.09 -0.80
N ALA A 30 -6.81 11.55 -1.74
CA ALA A 30 -5.44 11.06 -1.87
C ALA A 30 -4.60 11.39 -0.63
N ILE A 31 -4.78 12.57 -0.07
CA ILE A 31 -4.09 12.99 1.16
C ILE A 31 -4.53 12.12 2.34
N LYS A 32 -5.83 11.89 2.50
CA LYS A 32 -6.37 11.01 3.54
C LYS A 32 -5.82 9.60 3.42
N TYR A 33 -5.76 9.08 2.21
CA TYR A 33 -5.22 7.76 1.94
C TYR A 33 -3.75 7.66 2.36
N ARG A 34 -2.94 8.65 2.00
CA ARG A 34 -1.52 8.68 2.38
C ARG A 34 -1.34 8.73 3.89
N LYS A 35 -2.11 9.61 4.58
CA LYS A 35 -2.07 9.72 6.04
C LYS A 35 -2.46 8.42 6.72
N ALA A 36 -3.51 7.76 6.23
CA ALA A 36 -3.95 6.48 6.76
C ALA A 36 -2.88 5.39 6.55
N SER A 37 -2.26 5.36 5.37
CA SER A 37 -1.18 4.42 5.06
C SER A 37 0.01 4.61 5.98
N PHE A 38 0.42 5.85 6.25
CA PHE A 38 1.50 6.16 7.18
C PHE A 38 1.15 5.78 8.62
N THR A 39 -0.10 5.97 9.03
CA THR A 39 -0.56 5.58 10.36
C THR A 39 -0.45 4.06 10.55
N ILE A 40 -0.90 3.29 9.57
CA ILE A 40 -0.83 1.82 9.61
C ILE A 40 0.64 1.38 9.61
N LEU A 41 1.45 1.93 8.72
CA LEU A 41 2.87 1.64 8.64
C LEU A 41 3.56 1.92 9.97
N GLY A 42 3.31 3.09 10.56
CA GLY A 42 3.90 3.49 11.83
C GLY A 42 3.51 2.58 12.97
N ALA A 43 2.24 2.13 13.04
CA ALA A 43 1.76 1.23 14.07
C ALA A 43 2.48 -0.13 14.00
N HIS A 44 2.58 -0.71 12.82
CA HIS A 44 3.21 -2.03 12.65
C HIS A 44 4.74 -1.95 12.75
N PHE A 45 5.35 -0.92 12.16
CA PHE A 45 6.78 -0.69 12.29
C PHE A 45 7.17 -0.41 13.75
N GLY A 46 6.33 0.33 14.47
CA GLY A 46 6.54 0.63 15.89
C GLY A 46 6.53 -0.63 16.76
N ARG A 47 5.71 -1.63 16.44
CA ARG A 47 5.70 -2.91 17.15
C ARG A 47 7.02 -3.66 16.96
N VAL A 48 7.56 -3.65 15.75
CA VAL A 48 8.88 -4.23 15.47
C VAL A 48 9.96 -3.48 16.25
N GLY A 49 9.91 -2.15 16.24
CA GLY A 49 10.85 -1.32 17.00
C GLY A 49 10.78 -1.56 18.51
N ALA A 50 9.58 -1.75 19.06
CA ALA A 50 9.41 -2.05 20.48
C ALA A 50 10.05 -3.40 20.87
N MET A 51 9.96 -4.40 20.01
CA MET A 51 10.65 -5.66 20.21
C MET A 51 12.17 -5.51 20.08
N ALA A 52 12.62 -4.74 19.11
CA ALA A 52 14.05 -4.50 18.88
C ALA A 52 14.72 -3.76 20.05
N THR A 53 13.99 -2.85 20.69
CA THR A 53 14.52 -2.05 21.81
C THR A 53 14.25 -2.67 23.17
N GLY A 54 13.62 -3.83 23.23
CA GLY A 54 13.34 -4.53 24.48
C GLY A 54 12.13 -4.02 25.26
N LYS A 55 11.35 -3.11 24.70
CA LYS A 55 10.13 -2.59 25.36
C LYS A 55 9.04 -3.66 25.48
N THR A 56 8.98 -4.57 24.50
CA THR A 56 8.10 -5.73 24.52
C THR A 56 8.89 -6.99 24.27
N PRO A 57 8.42 -8.16 24.76
CA PRO A 57 9.10 -9.44 24.51
C PRO A 57 9.21 -9.72 23.01
N TYR A 58 10.36 -10.24 22.59
CA TYR A 58 10.56 -10.61 21.19
C TYR A 58 9.71 -11.83 20.83
N ASP A 59 8.99 -11.72 19.73
CA ASP A 59 8.18 -12.79 19.14
C ASP A 59 8.48 -12.78 17.64
N ALA A 60 9.16 -13.82 17.16
CA ALA A 60 9.62 -13.91 15.78
C ALA A 60 8.45 -13.90 14.79
N LYS A 61 7.34 -14.56 15.12
CA LYS A 61 6.16 -14.59 14.25
C LYS A 61 5.52 -13.20 14.14
N ALA A 62 5.31 -12.56 15.30
CA ALA A 62 4.75 -11.21 15.33
C ALA A 62 5.66 -10.20 14.63
N ALA A 63 6.98 -10.32 14.82
CA ALA A 63 7.95 -9.46 14.15
C ALA A 63 7.85 -9.60 12.62
N ALA A 64 7.80 -10.82 12.12
CA ALA A 64 7.68 -11.08 10.68
C ALA A 64 6.34 -10.55 10.12
N GLU A 65 5.23 -10.81 10.80
CA GLU A 65 3.91 -10.36 10.36
C GLU A 65 3.82 -8.82 10.33
N ASN A 66 4.30 -8.15 11.37
CA ASN A 66 4.28 -6.69 11.42
C ASN A 66 5.25 -6.08 10.41
N ALA A 67 6.42 -6.67 10.20
CA ALA A 67 7.37 -6.21 9.19
C ALA A 67 6.80 -6.34 7.78
N ASP A 68 6.10 -7.43 7.48
CA ASP A 68 5.46 -7.63 6.17
C ASP A 68 4.36 -6.60 5.92
N ILE A 69 3.56 -6.28 6.93
CA ILE A 69 2.52 -5.26 6.80
C ILE A 69 3.16 -3.88 6.59
N ALA A 70 4.19 -3.54 7.35
CA ALA A 70 4.92 -2.28 7.19
C ALA A 70 5.53 -2.16 5.79
N ALA A 71 6.12 -3.23 5.27
CA ALA A 71 6.69 -3.25 3.93
C ALA A 71 5.62 -3.05 2.86
N ALA A 72 4.46 -3.70 2.99
CA ALA A 72 3.34 -3.52 2.06
C ALA A 72 2.80 -2.09 2.10
N MET A 73 2.64 -1.53 3.28
CA MET A 73 2.14 -0.15 3.44
C MET A 73 3.13 0.88 2.89
N SER A 74 4.43 0.64 3.02
CA SER A 74 5.45 1.55 2.49
C SER A 74 5.38 1.69 0.97
N LYS A 75 4.87 0.68 0.27
CA LYS A 75 4.67 0.72 -1.18
C LYS A 75 3.40 1.47 -1.56
N LEU A 76 2.36 1.38 -0.74
CA LEU A 76 1.05 1.94 -1.05
C LEU A 76 1.05 3.47 -1.07
N HIS A 77 1.72 4.12 -0.13
CA HIS A 77 1.68 5.59 -0.09
C HIS A 77 2.43 6.24 -1.25
N TRP A 78 3.41 5.58 -1.84
CA TRP A 78 4.08 6.05 -3.04
C TRP A 78 3.15 6.07 -4.25
N ALA A 79 2.22 5.12 -4.32
CA ALA A 79 1.28 5.04 -5.42
C ALA A 79 0.26 6.18 -5.43
N SER A 80 0.11 6.94 -4.34
CA SER A 80 -0.85 8.04 -4.24
C SER A 80 -0.24 9.42 -4.54
N PHE A 81 1.02 9.46 -4.92
CA PHE A 81 1.65 10.71 -5.38
C PHE A 81 1.33 11.03 -6.83
#